data_a21752ebb0df2f2a9c8d3f695e537858
#
_entry.id   a21752ebb0df2f2a9c8d3f695e537858
#
_cell.length_a   1.000
_cell.length_b   1.000
_cell.length_c   1.000
_cell.angle_alpha   90.00
_cell.angle_beta   90.00
_cell.angle_gamma   90.00
#
_symmetry.space_group_name_H-M   'P 1'
#
loop_
_entity.id
_entity.type
_entity.pdbx_description
1 polymer ?
#
loop_
_entity_poly.entity_id
_entity_poly.type
_entity_poly.pdbx_seq_one_letter_code
_entity_poly.pdbx_strand_id
1 'polypeptide(L)'
;MKEIQVLEDLISEEMEDSDKYMDLALEYKESWPELAKVFYDLSIAESGHRDMLHTQVVRIIEKYRREHGEPPAPMMAVYDYLHKKEMSKAAMIKSK
;
A
#
# COMPACT_ATOMS: atom_id res chain seq x y z
N MET A 1 -11.67 -3.64 13.77
CA MET A 1 -10.84 -2.76 14.61
C MET A 1 -10.62 -1.45 13.89
N LYS A 2 -10.96 -0.35 14.53
CA LYS A 2 -10.98 0.97 13.89
C LYS A 2 -9.61 1.40 13.36
N GLU A 3 -8.57 1.14 14.14
CA GLU A 3 -7.20 1.54 13.77
C GLU A 3 -6.71 0.81 12.52
N ILE A 4 -7.05 -0.47 12.38
CA ILE A 4 -6.70 -1.24 11.17
C ILE A 4 -7.43 -0.68 9.97
N GLN A 5 -8.70 -0.31 10.11
CA GLN A 5 -9.46 0.27 9.01
C GLN A 5 -8.88 1.61 8.57
N VAL A 6 -8.50 2.48 9.52
CA VAL A 6 -7.84 3.74 9.20
C VAL A 6 -6.54 3.49 8.42
N LEU A 7 -5.72 2.55 8.86
CA LEU A 7 -4.46 2.21 8.20
C LEU A 7 -4.70 1.62 6.81
N GLU A 8 -5.69 0.74 6.65
CA GLU A 8 -6.01 0.14 5.35
C GLU A 8 -6.49 1.18 4.35
N ASP A 9 -7.29 2.15 4.79
CA ASP A 9 -7.73 3.26 3.93
C ASP A 9 -6.55 4.12 3.48
N LEU A 10 -5.61 4.41 4.39
CA LEU A 10 -4.39 5.15 4.05
C LEU A 10 -3.48 4.35 3.11
N ILE A 11 -3.33 3.05 3.32
CA ILE A 11 -2.56 2.18 2.43
C ILE A 11 -3.15 2.22 1.01
N SER A 12 -4.46 2.15 0.91
CA SER A 12 -5.16 2.21 -0.38
C SER A 12 -4.88 3.53 -1.10
N GLU A 13 -4.90 4.66 -0.38
CA GLU A 13 -4.58 5.99 -0.94
C GLU A 13 -3.14 6.05 -1.43
N GLU A 14 -2.18 5.55 -0.64
CA GLU A 14 -0.77 5.53 -1.03
C GLU A 14 -0.54 4.71 -2.29
N MET A 15 -1.24 3.59 -2.43
CA MET A 15 -1.13 2.74 -3.61
C MET A 15 -1.75 3.38 -4.85
N GLU A 16 -2.88 4.07 -4.70
CA GLU A 16 -3.48 4.83 -5.81
C GLU A 16 -2.55 5.94 -6.28
N ASP A 17 -1.93 6.65 -5.36
CA ASP A 17 -0.97 7.71 -5.67
C ASP A 17 0.28 7.14 -6.35
N SER A 18 0.81 6.02 -5.85
CA SER A 18 1.95 5.34 -6.45
C SER A 18 1.66 4.95 -7.91
N ASP A 19 0.49 4.36 -8.16
CA ASP A 19 0.07 3.96 -9.50
C ASP A 19 -0.06 5.17 -10.44
N LYS A 20 -0.69 6.24 -9.97
CA LYS A 20 -0.85 7.48 -10.72
C LYS A 20 0.50 8.08 -11.10
N TYR A 21 1.44 8.17 -10.16
CA TYR A 21 2.77 8.70 -10.46
C TYR A 21 3.54 7.80 -11.42
N MET A 22 3.39 6.49 -11.32
CA MET A 22 4.04 5.58 -12.26
C MET A 22 3.48 5.75 -13.68
N ASP A 23 2.18 5.89 -13.84
CA ASP A 23 1.55 6.17 -15.13
C ASP A 23 2.05 7.49 -15.74
N LEU A 24 2.18 8.53 -14.91
CA LEU A 24 2.73 9.82 -15.35
C LEU A 24 4.20 9.69 -15.76
N ALA A 25 4.99 8.91 -15.04
CA ALA A 25 6.37 8.66 -15.39
C ALA A 25 6.49 8.00 -16.78
N LEU A 26 5.63 7.01 -17.06
CA LEU A 26 5.58 6.37 -18.38
C LEU A 26 5.13 7.33 -19.47
N GLU A 27 4.14 8.17 -19.19
CA GLU A 27 3.61 9.15 -20.15
C GLU A 27 4.68 10.14 -20.60
N TYR A 28 5.52 10.62 -19.67
CA TYR A 28 6.53 11.65 -19.98
C TYR A 28 7.92 11.08 -20.26
N LYS A 29 8.08 9.77 -20.27
CA LYS A 29 9.37 9.11 -20.42
C LYS A 29 10.15 9.60 -21.65
N GLU A 30 9.50 9.74 -22.79
CA GLU A 30 10.14 10.14 -24.05
C GLU A 30 10.18 11.66 -24.24
N SER A 31 9.08 12.36 -23.90
CA SER A 31 8.94 13.78 -24.16
C SER A 31 9.64 14.67 -23.12
N TRP A 32 9.71 14.21 -21.87
CA TRP A 32 10.30 15.00 -20.78
C TRP A 32 10.91 14.08 -19.70
N PRO A 33 12.10 13.50 -19.99
CA PRO A 33 12.71 12.51 -19.09
C PRO A 33 12.96 12.97 -17.66
N GLU A 34 13.32 14.23 -17.45
CA GLU A 34 13.58 14.76 -16.12
C GLU A 34 12.30 14.80 -15.27
N LEU A 35 11.18 15.19 -15.87
CA LEU A 35 9.88 15.17 -15.22
C LEU A 35 9.43 13.75 -14.93
N ALA A 36 9.63 12.84 -15.90
CA ALA A 36 9.33 11.42 -15.73
C ALA A 36 10.08 10.83 -14.53
N LYS A 37 11.35 11.20 -14.35
CA LYS A 37 12.13 10.73 -13.20
C LYS A 37 11.54 11.22 -11.87
N VAL A 38 11.08 12.46 -11.80
CA VAL A 38 10.43 13.00 -10.60
C VAL A 38 9.17 12.19 -10.27
N PHE A 39 8.33 11.88 -11.26
CA PHE A 39 7.14 11.06 -11.06
C PHE A 39 7.50 9.63 -10.63
N TYR A 40 8.53 9.05 -11.21
CA TYR A 40 9.02 7.75 -10.78
C TYR A 40 9.45 7.76 -9.30
N ASP A 41 10.25 8.75 -8.91
CA ASP A 41 10.73 8.89 -7.53
C ASP A 41 9.56 9.09 -6.55
N LEU A 42 8.53 9.86 -6.94
CA LEU A 42 7.32 10.02 -6.14
C LEU A 42 6.55 8.71 -5.99
N SER A 43 6.45 7.92 -7.07
CA SER A 43 5.81 6.61 -7.01
C SER A 43 6.50 5.68 -6.00
N ILE A 44 7.84 5.65 -6.02
CA ILE A 44 8.63 4.84 -5.09
C ILE A 44 8.45 5.34 -3.65
N ALA A 45 8.42 6.65 -3.43
CA ALA A 45 8.19 7.23 -2.11
C ALA A 45 6.83 6.82 -1.53
N GLU A 46 5.78 6.83 -2.33
CA GLU A 46 4.44 6.38 -1.91
C GLU A 46 4.43 4.90 -1.55
N SER A 47 5.18 4.06 -2.28
CA SER A 47 5.34 2.65 -1.94
C SER A 47 6.03 2.46 -0.58
N GLY A 48 7.00 3.30 -0.26
CA GLY A 48 7.65 3.31 1.06
C GLY A 48 6.71 3.70 2.19
N HIS A 49 5.84 4.69 1.96
CA HIS A 49 4.80 5.08 2.91
C HIS A 49 3.82 3.93 3.16
N ARG A 50 3.40 3.23 2.11
CA ARG A 50 2.57 2.02 2.23
C ARG A 50 3.23 0.99 3.16
N ASP A 51 4.51 0.72 2.98
CA ASP A 51 5.24 -0.26 3.78
C ASP A 51 5.29 0.15 5.25
N MET A 52 5.47 1.44 5.55
CA MET A 52 5.42 1.96 6.92
C MET A 52 4.05 1.73 7.56
N LEU A 53 2.99 2.02 6.84
CA LEU A 53 1.62 1.82 7.32
C LEU A 53 1.31 0.34 7.53
N HIS A 54 1.73 -0.52 6.60
CA HIS A 54 1.54 -1.97 6.69
C HIS A 54 2.23 -2.55 7.94
N THR A 55 3.42 -2.08 8.26
CA THR A 55 4.13 -2.50 9.48
C THR A 55 3.29 -2.22 10.73
N GLN A 56 2.57 -1.10 10.78
CA GLN A 56 1.71 -0.79 11.91
C GLN A 56 0.49 -1.72 11.97
N VAL A 57 -0.08 -2.12 10.84
CA VAL A 57 -1.18 -3.10 10.81
C VAL A 57 -0.72 -4.42 11.44
N VAL A 58 0.45 -4.91 11.02
CA VAL A 58 1.02 -6.15 11.58
C VAL A 58 1.21 -6.04 13.10
N ARG A 59 1.75 -4.93 13.57
CA ARG A 59 1.96 -4.70 15.01
C ARG A 59 0.65 -4.69 15.80
N ILE A 60 -0.40 -4.09 15.26
CA ILE A 60 -1.72 -4.05 15.92
C ILE A 60 -2.29 -5.46 16.02
N ILE A 61 -2.21 -6.26 14.96
CA ILE A 61 -2.70 -7.64 14.97
C ILE A 61 -1.93 -8.49 15.98
N GLU A 62 -0.60 -8.36 16.02
CA GLU A 62 0.23 -9.10 16.96
C GLU A 62 -0.07 -8.71 18.42
N LYS A 63 -0.26 -7.42 18.69
CA LYS A 63 -0.65 -6.92 20.01
C LYS A 63 -2.01 -7.52 20.43
N TYR A 64 -2.97 -7.52 19.52
CA TYR A 64 -4.28 -8.11 19.80
C TYR A 64 -4.17 -9.59 20.17
N ARG A 65 -3.38 -10.35 19.41
CA ARG A 65 -3.14 -11.77 19.68
C ARG A 65 -2.56 -12.02 21.07
N ARG A 66 -1.59 -11.19 21.48
CA ARG A 66 -0.99 -11.30 22.80
C ARG A 66 -1.98 -11.02 23.94
N GLU A 67 -2.87 -10.05 23.74
CA GLU A 67 -3.78 -9.58 24.78
C GLU A 67 -5.10 -10.36 24.82
N HIS A 68 -5.60 -10.82 23.69
CA HIS A 68 -6.95 -11.35 23.53
C HIS A 68 -7.02 -12.70 22.79
N GLY A 69 -5.89 -13.27 22.36
CA GLY A 69 -5.87 -14.46 21.51
C GLY A 69 -6.14 -14.13 20.04
N GLU A 70 -6.49 -15.13 19.24
CA GLU A 70 -6.71 -14.94 17.82
C GLU A 70 -7.85 -13.97 17.54
N PRO A 71 -7.68 -13.05 16.57
CA PRO A 71 -8.77 -12.19 16.13
C PRO A 71 -9.93 -13.00 15.56
N PRO A 72 -11.16 -12.45 15.57
CA PRO A 72 -12.30 -13.13 14.96
C PRO A 72 -12.03 -13.50 13.49
N ALA A 73 -12.40 -14.72 13.09
CA ALA A 73 -12.18 -15.21 11.74
C ALA A 73 -12.71 -14.30 10.64
N PRO A 74 -13.92 -13.71 10.76
CA PRO A 74 -14.41 -12.77 9.75
C PRO A 74 -13.52 -11.54 9.58
N MET A 75 -12.94 -11.03 10.66
CA MET A 75 -12.03 -9.88 10.62
C MET A 75 -10.73 -10.24 9.88
N MET A 76 -10.17 -11.41 10.17
CA MET A 76 -8.96 -11.87 9.50
C MET A 76 -9.21 -12.17 8.02
N ALA A 77 -10.39 -12.67 7.65
CA ALA A 77 -10.75 -12.89 6.25
C ALA A 77 -10.77 -11.59 5.46
N VAL A 78 -11.32 -10.51 6.03
CA VAL A 78 -11.33 -9.18 5.40
C VAL A 78 -9.90 -8.65 5.26
N TYR A 79 -9.09 -8.74 6.31
CA TYR A 79 -7.69 -8.32 6.27
C TYR A 79 -6.92 -9.08 5.18
N ASP A 80 -7.04 -10.40 5.14
CA ASP A 80 -6.35 -11.24 4.16
C ASP A 80 -6.74 -10.88 2.72
N TYR A 81 -8.02 -10.62 2.50
CA TYR A 81 -8.53 -10.18 1.19
C TYR A 81 -7.91 -8.84 0.77
N LEU A 82 -7.93 -7.85 1.67
CA LEU A 82 -7.35 -6.52 1.40
C LEU A 82 -5.85 -6.61 1.16
N HIS A 83 -5.14 -7.41 1.97
CA HIS A 83 -3.70 -7.59 1.83
C HIS A 83 -3.34 -8.22 0.47
N LYS A 84 -4.05 -9.25 0.04
CA LYS A 84 -3.84 -9.88 -1.27
C LYS A 84 -4.11 -8.90 -2.40
N LYS A 85 -5.15 -8.11 -2.30
CA LYS A 85 -5.49 -7.08 -3.28
C LYS A 85 -4.39 -6.02 -3.37
N GLU A 86 -3.87 -5.58 -2.24
CA GLU A 86 -2.76 -4.61 -2.18
C GLU A 86 -1.48 -5.18 -2.77
N MET A 87 -1.14 -6.42 -2.48
CA MET A 87 0.05 -7.07 -3.03
C MET A 87 -0.05 -7.25 -4.54
N SER A 88 -1.23 -7.60 -5.06
CA SER A 88 -1.47 -7.71 -6.50
C SER A 88 -1.31 -6.36 -7.19
N LYS A 89 -1.84 -5.30 -6.60
CA LYS A 89 -1.71 -3.93 -7.14
C LYS A 89 -0.27 -3.46 -7.09
N ALA A 90 0.45 -3.71 -6.01
CA ALA A 90 1.87 -3.37 -5.88
C ALA A 90 2.72 -4.06 -6.95
N ALA A 91 2.47 -5.34 -7.22
CA ALA A 91 3.15 -6.09 -8.27
C ALA A 91 2.85 -5.51 -9.65
N MET A 92 1.60 -5.13 -9.92
CA MET A 92 1.21 -4.50 -11.18
C MET A 92 1.93 -3.17 -11.39
N ILE A 93 1.99 -2.32 -10.37
CA ILE A 93 2.69 -1.03 -10.44
C ILE A 93 4.17 -1.24 -10.70
N LYS A 94 4.78 -2.18 -10.00
CA LYS A 94 6.21 -2.50 -10.13
C LYS A 94 6.55 -3.03 -11.53
N SER A 95 5.61 -3.70 -12.19
CA SER A 95 5.81 -4.25 -13.54
C SER A 95 5.74 -3.18 -14.64
N LYS A 96 5.25 -2.01 -14.34
CA LYS A 96 5.20 -0.89 -15.29
C LYS A 96 6.59 -0.29 -15.47
#